data_f92596c49ce036881e6b04347cb9b960
#
_entry.id   f92596c49ce036881e6b04347cb9b960
#
_cell.length_a   1.000
_cell.length_b   1.000
_cell.length_c   1.000
_cell.angle_alpha   90.00
_cell.angle_beta   90.00
_cell.angle_gamma   90.00
#
_symmetry.space_group_name_H-M   'P 1'
#
loop_
_entity.id
_entity.type
_entity.pdbx_description
1 polymer ?
#
loop_
_entity_poly.entity_id
_entity_poly.type
_entity_poly.pdbx_seq_one_letter_code
_entity_poly.pdbx_strand_id
1 'polypeptide(L)'
;MKKLKELTSLLFLFCCLCFCLILFPQTARAGSLTPTAQDNLKVRLRRTSDLIPVSGGYMRVFHQKNSVGVEYYDNDLKIRSKRKINMELPLWGGFYAGSDGYYLVEGQTNNKENDSAEVIRVIRYDTNWNRNGAAAITSNPELFGGEIRTPFDYGCVEMTESNGKLYVVTGHEGYVDSSVGQGHQGFLMAEIDQATMKGKIVSCDLWHSFAQYIKSHGSYLYVLEQSEGSRCTKLSRYDSNTLDCTTIELLPYGGSHTSVWALACYASVDGMAVSSDSVLCVGTSIDQSKYDKVSENTPHNLYLSVTPMSDFSEKATTTRKLTNFTGEGKSFAGVKITKINDNRFMISWEEYVSDDNKKNSSANDPLSSSTLHYLFVDGKGKSLSKEFTTAAPISDCQPVVKDSRVVYYASNSNTLNFYSINSDNGKADKKTYHIAGDNATWNFKNGILTISGYGPLSIS
;
A
#
# COMPACT_ATOMS: atom_id res chain seq x y z
N MET A 1 71.62 -24.08 -33.17
CA MET A 1 71.04 -22.69 -33.16
C MET A 1 69.72 -22.58 -33.88
N LYS A 2 69.43 -23.24 -35.00
CA LYS A 2 68.12 -23.13 -35.71
C LYS A 2 66.91 -23.66 -34.87
N LYS A 3 67.06 -24.86 -34.27
CA LYS A 3 66.00 -25.48 -33.43
C LYS A 3 65.62 -24.61 -32.13
N LEU A 4 66.58 -23.87 -31.59
CA LEU A 4 66.34 -23.08 -30.42
C LEU A 4 65.52 -21.78 -30.74
N LYS A 5 65.75 -21.26 -31.97
CA LYS A 5 64.98 -20.12 -32.48
C LYS A 5 63.52 -20.47 -32.81
N GLU A 6 63.29 -21.67 -33.29
CA GLU A 6 61.93 -22.16 -33.58
C GLU A 6 61.15 -22.43 -32.29
N LEU A 7 61.81 -22.97 -31.25
CA LEU A 7 61.18 -23.23 -29.95
C LEU A 7 60.83 -21.93 -29.21
N THR A 8 61.71 -20.89 -29.27
CA THR A 8 61.44 -19.59 -28.69
C THR A 8 60.34 -18.84 -29.44
N SER A 9 60.24 -18.96 -30.79
CA SER A 9 59.14 -18.38 -31.56
C SER A 9 57.78 -19.05 -31.23
N LEU A 10 57.77 -20.38 -31.07
CA LEU A 10 56.54 -21.14 -30.70
C LEU A 10 56.08 -20.78 -29.30
N LEU A 11 57.00 -20.64 -28.32
CA LEU A 11 56.69 -20.24 -26.95
C LEU A 11 56.15 -18.80 -26.90
N PHE A 12 56.71 -17.89 -27.69
CA PHE A 12 56.24 -16.52 -27.79
C PHE A 12 54.83 -16.41 -28.41
N LEU A 13 54.57 -17.22 -29.45
CA LEU A 13 53.24 -17.31 -30.07
C LEU A 13 52.19 -17.87 -29.11
N PHE A 14 52.56 -18.91 -28.30
CA PHE A 14 51.71 -19.50 -27.30
C PHE A 14 51.41 -18.55 -26.15
N CYS A 15 52.43 -17.80 -25.67
CA CYS A 15 52.22 -16.72 -24.67
C CYS A 15 51.36 -15.59 -25.21
N CYS A 16 51.53 -15.16 -26.45
CA CYS A 16 50.68 -14.16 -27.10
C CYS A 16 49.24 -14.64 -27.27
N LEU A 17 49.03 -15.91 -27.66
CA LEU A 17 47.67 -16.48 -27.72
C LEU A 17 47.01 -16.58 -26.33
N CYS A 18 47.76 -16.99 -25.29
CA CYS A 18 47.27 -17.01 -23.92
C CYS A 18 46.97 -15.59 -23.40
N PHE A 19 47.79 -14.59 -23.73
CA PHE A 19 47.57 -13.20 -23.37
C PHE A 19 46.37 -12.58 -24.09
N CYS A 20 46.16 -12.94 -25.39
CA CYS A 20 44.98 -12.53 -26.14
C CYS A 20 43.68 -13.17 -25.60
N LEU A 21 43.75 -14.41 -25.08
CA LEU A 21 42.59 -15.05 -24.40
C LEU A 21 42.25 -14.41 -23.03
N ILE A 22 43.25 -13.78 -22.38
CA ILE A 22 43.05 -13.07 -21.10
C ILE A 22 42.56 -11.63 -21.33
N LEU A 23 42.80 -11.06 -22.50
CA LEU A 23 42.44 -9.66 -22.84
C LEU A 23 41.13 -9.51 -23.61
N PHE A 24 40.42 -10.58 -23.94
CA PHE A 24 39.02 -10.45 -24.28
C PHE A 24 38.30 -10.15 -22.97
N PRO A 25 37.73 -8.95 -22.78
CA PRO A 25 36.81 -8.79 -21.70
C PRO A 25 35.72 -9.85 -21.96
N GLN A 26 35.65 -10.84 -21.10
CA GLN A 26 34.43 -11.59 -20.99
C GLN A 26 33.39 -10.50 -20.70
N THR A 27 32.66 -10.11 -21.71
CA THR A 27 31.42 -9.39 -21.51
C THR A 27 30.60 -10.36 -20.67
N ALA A 28 30.74 -10.23 -19.36
CA ALA A 28 29.78 -10.80 -18.44
C ALA A 28 28.43 -10.34 -19.02
N ARG A 29 27.71 -11.24 -19.67
CA ARG A 29 26.34 -10.99 -20.04
C ARG A 29 25.70 -10.61 -18.73
N ALA A 30 25.44 -9.33 -18.54
CA ALA A 30 24.69 -8.87 -17.41
C ALA A 30 23.42 -9.71 -17.43
N GLY A 31 23.32 -10.66 -16.49
CA GLY A 31 22.14 -11.49 -16.35
C GLY A 31 20.95 -10.53 -16.35
N SER A 32 19.89 -10.85 -17.08
CA SER A 32 18.72 -9.95 -17.13
C SER A 32 18.28 -9.71 -15.70
N LEU A 33 18.24 -8.43 -15.31
CA LEU A 33 17.81 -8.04 -13.98
C LEU A 33 16.37 -8.51 -13.80
N THR A 34 16.08 -9.26 -12.73
CA THR A 34 14.72 -9.74 -12.40
C THR A 34 14.17 -9.04 -11.18
N PRO A 35 12.85 -8.77 -11.13
CA PRO A 35 12.20 -8.25 -9.93
C PRO A 35 12.37 -9.18 -8.73
N THR A 36 12.25 -8.61 -7.53
CA THR A 36 12.28 -9.36 -6.27
C THR A 36 10.88 -9.86 -5.92
N ALA A 37 10.77 -11.12 -5.50
CA ALA A 37 9.53 -11.70 -5.01
C ALA A 37 9.02 -10.98 -3.76
N GLN A 38 7.72 -10.75 -3.72
CA GLN A 38 7.02 -10.24 -2.55
C GLN A 38 5.55 -10.67 -2.64
N ASP A 39 5.03 -11.26 -1.56
CA ASP A 39 3.60 -11.55 -1.47
C ASP A 39 2.84 -10.31 -1.04
N ASN A 40 2.11 -9.69 -1.96
CA ASN A 40 1.24 -8.54 -1.72
C ASN A 40 -0.20 -8.76 -2.18
N LEU A 41 -0.60 -10.00 -2.46
CA LEU A 41 -1.95 -10.35 -2.90
C LEU A 41 -3.01 -10.19 -1.81
N LYS A 42 -2.62 -10.19 -0.54
CA LYS A 42 -3.56 -10.01 0.56
C LYS A 42 -3.69 -8.52 0.86
N VAL A 43 -4.90 -8.01 0.77
CA VAL A 43 -5.22 -6.71 1.33
C VAL A 43 -5.03 -6.79 2.84
N ARG A 44 -4.21 -5.90 3.37
CA ARG A 44 -3.83 -5.85 4.78
C ARG A 44 -4.18 -4.49 5.35
N LEU A 45 -4.45 -4.44 6.64
CA LEU A 45 -4.59 -3.17 7.35
C LEU A 45 -3.30 -2.35 7.25
N ARG A 46 -2.14 -3.00 7.30
CA ARG A 46 -0.84 -2.35 7.01
C ARG A 46 -0.43 -2.62 5.58
N ARG A 47 -0.34 -1.57 4.78
CA ARG A 47 0.19 -1.63 3.41
C ARG A 47 1.68 -1.92 3.44
N THR A 48 2.12 -2.94 2.71
CA THR A 48 3.51 -3.38 2.69
C THR A 48 4.24 -2.98 1.41
N SER A 49 3.54 -2.35 0.47
CA SER A 49 4.12 -2.01 -0.82
C SER A 49 3.49 -0.78 -1.47
N ASP A 50 4.32 -0.07 -2.24
CA ASP A 50 3.94 1.12 -2.97
C ASP A 50 4.52 1.09 -4.38
N LEU A 51 3.80 1.67 -5.32
CA LEU A 51 4.27 1.99 -6.66
C LEU A 51 4.20 3.50 -6.85
N ILE A 52 5.29 4.08 -7.36
CA ILE A 52 5.40 5.53 -7.52
C ILE A 52 5.76 5.84 -8.96
N PRO A 53 5.03 6.74 -9.65
CA PRO A 53 5.47 7.25 -10.93
C PRO A 53 6.69 8.14 -10.73
N VAL A 54 7.74 7.88 -11.50
CA VAL A 54 8.99 8.68 -11.50
C VAL A 54 9.31 9.12 -12.91
N SER A 55 10.29 10.03 -13.06
CA SER A 55 10.78 10.42 -14.39
C SER A 55 11.29 9.17 -15.12
N GLY A 56 10.75 8.94 -16.32
CA GLY A 56 11.13 7.81 -17.16
C GLY A 56 10.58 6.44 -16.76
N GLY A 57 9.65 6.34 -15.79
CA GLY A 57 9.06 5.05 -15.43
C GLY A 57 8.38 5.00 -14.08
N TYR A 58 8.69 3.93 -13.32
CA TYR A 58 8.07 3.66 -12.03
C TYR A 58 9.13 3.21 -11.02
N MET A 59 8.89 3.54 -9.75
CA MET A 59 9.62 3.02 -8.60
C MET A 59 8.67 2.17 -7.76
N ARG A 60 9.06 0.93 -7.47
CA ARG A 60 8.38 0.03 -6.54
C ARG A 60 9.13 0.04 -5.23
N VAL A 61 8.43 0.31 -4.12
CA VAL A 61 8.98 0.28 -2.76
C VAL A 61 8.20 -0.77 -1.97
N PHE A 62 8.88 -1.67 -1.26
CA PHE A 62 8.20 -2.77 -0.58
C PHE A 62 8.99 -3.26 0.64
N HIS A 63 8.25 -3.65 1.66
CA HIS A 63 8.81 -4.21 2.88
C HIS A 63 9.27 -5.65 2.69
N GLN A 64 10.47 -5.97 3.19
CA GLN A 64 11.06 -7.30 3.20
C GLN A 64 11.70 -7.59 4.57
N LYS A 65 11.00 -8.28 5.44
CA LYS A 65 11.50 -8.67 6.78
C LYS A 65 12.13 -7.49 7.55
N ASN A 66 13.44 -7.27 7.45
CA ASN A 66 14.19 -6.21 8.16
C ASN A 66 14.76 -5.17 7.17
N SER A 67 14.16 -5.02 6.02
CA SER A 67 14.63 -4.13 4.97
C SER A 67 13.51 -3.69 4.06
N VAL A 68 13.80 -2.64 3.31
CA VAL A 68 12.94 -2.11 2.25
C VAL A 68 13.62 -2.36 0.92
N GLY A 69 12.92 -3.04 0.02
CA GLY A 69 13.34 -3.19 -1.36
C GLY A 69 12.89 -2.01 -2.19
N VAL A 70 13.76 -1.52 -3.07
CA VAL A 70 13.45 -0.46 -4.02
C VAL A 70 13.84 -0.95 -5.42
N GLU A 71 12.91 -0.91 -6.34
CA GLU A 71 13.13 -1.32 -7.72
C GLU A 71 12.65 -0.23 -8.67
N TYR A 72 13.46 0.06 -9.68
CA TYR A 72 13.13 1.03 -10.72
C TYR A 72 12.81 0.33 -12.03
N TYR A 73 11.74 0.76 -12.66
CA TYR A 73 11.25 0.27 -13.94
C TYR A 73 11.14 1.42 -14.94
N ASP A 74 11.35 1.13 -16.24
CA ASP A 74 11.05 2.11 -17.29
C ASP A 74 9.55 2.22 -17.58
N ASN A 75 9.17 3.06 -18.55
CA ASN A 75 7.78 3.23 -18.97
C ASN A 75 7.16 1.95 -19.55
N ASP A 76 7.97 1.03 -20.07
CA ASP A 76 7.54 -0.29 -20.53
C ASP A 76 7.49 -1.32 -19.39
N LEU A 77 7.61 -0.85 -18.14
CA LEU A 77 7.65 -1.69 -16.94
C LEU A 77 8.80 -2.71 -16.93
N LYS A 78 9.91 -2.42 -17.61
CA LYS A 78 11.11 -3.25 -17.60
C LYS A 78 12.03 -2.80 -16.46
N ILE A 79 12.47 -3.73 -15.63
CA ILE A 79 13.33 -3.41 -14.48
C ILE A 79 14.69 -2.87 -14.92
N ARG A 80 15.14 -1.80 -14.28
CA ARG A 80 16.38 -1.07 -14.57
C ARG A 80 17.42 -1.17 -13.46
N SER A 81 16.98 -1.09 -12.22
CA SER A 81 17.88 -1.17 -11.06
C SER A 81 17.15 -1.64 -9.82
N LYS A 82 17.91 -2.09 -8.84
CA LYS A 82 17.44 -2.50 -7.51
C LYS A 82 18.29 -1.86 -6.43
N ARG A 83 17.68 -1.61 -5.28
CA ARG A 83 18.34 -1.20 -4.06
C ARG A 83 17.70 -1.88 -2.87
N LYS A 84 18.45 -2.02 -1.80
CA LYS A 84 17.98 -2.48 -0.50
C LYS A 84 18.35 -1.43 0.56
N ILE A 85 17.39 -1.06 1.39
CA ILE A 85 17.54 -0.17 2.53
C ILE A 85 17.31 -1.01 3.78
N ASN A 86 18.24 -0.98 4.73
CA ASN A 86 18.02 -1.65 6.01
C ASN A 86 17.09 -0.82 6.89
N MET A 87 16.15 -1.47 7.55
CA MET A 87 15.31 -0.83 8.54
C MET A 87 16.12 -0.49 9.80
N GLU A 88 15.82 0.64 10.42
CA GLU A 88 16.44 1.12 11.65
C GLU A 88 15.65 0.66 12.90
N LEU A 89 14.32 0.47 12.76
CA LEU A 89 13.43 -0.09 13.78
C LEU A 89 12.69 -1.33 13.24
N PRO A 90 12.27 -2.25 14.11
CA PRO A 90 11.79 -3.57 13.67
C PRO A 90 10.41 -3.61 13.03
N LEU A 91 9.56 -2.59 13.26
CA LEU A 91 8.19 -2.58 12.75
C LEU A 91 8.08 -1.69 11.52
N TRP A 92 7.53 -2.24 10.45
CA TRP A 92 7.20 -1.49 9.25
C TRP A 92 5.91 -0.68 9.47
N GLY A 93 5.98 0.63 9.24
CA GLY A 93 4.83 1.52 9.21
C GLY A 93 4.38 1.81 7.79
N GLY A 94 5.23 2.41 6.96
CA GLY A 94 4.84 2.77 5.60
C GLY A 94 5.90 3.58 4.86
N PHE A 95 5.57 3.93 3.63
CA PHE A 95 6.39 4.73 2.73
C PHE A 95 5.58 5.90 2.15
N TYR A 96 6.26 7.02 1.91
CA TYR A 96 5.70 8.19 1.24
C TYR A 96 6.73 8.86 0.33
N ALA A 97 6.32 9.16 -0.90
CA ALA A 97 7.10 10.00 -1.79
C ALA A 97 6.65 11.45 -1.64
N GLY A 98 7.41 12.21 -0.89
CA GLY A 98 7.14 13.62 -0.61
C GLY A 98 7.72 14.57 -1.66
N SER A 99 7.44 15.85 -1.49
CA SER A 99 7.90 16.92 -2.38
C SER A 99 9.42 17.16 -2.30
N ASP A 100 10.03 16.86 -1.15
CA ASP A 100 11.45 17.08 -0.83
C ASP A 100 12.27 15.78 -0.69
N GLY A 101 11.67 14.61 -0.91
CA GLY A 101 12.35 13.33 -0.82
C GLY A 101 11.40 12.17 -0.48
N TYR A 102 12.00 11.10 0.01
CA TYR A 102 11.28 9.89 0.40
C TYR A 102 11.24 9.75 1.91
N TYR A 103 10.11 9.27 2.43
CA TYR A 103 9.90 9.05 3.85
C TYR A 103 9.59 7.58 4.13
N LEU A 104 10.33 6.99 5.06
CA LEU A 104 10.02 5.69 5.65
C LEU A 104 9.54 5.90 7.08
N VAL A 105 8.46 5.22 7.44
CA VAL A 105 7.95 5.18 8.81
C VAL A 105 8.22 3.79 9.37
N GLU A 106 8.94 3.75 10.47
CA GLU A 106 9.30 2.53 11.19
C GLU A 106 8.96 2.69 12.66
N GLY A 107 8.84 1.59 13.38
CA GLY A 107 8.49 1.64 14.79
C GLY A 107 9.04 0.49 15.62
N GLN A 108 8.80 0.58 16.91
CA GLN A 108 9.10 -0.46 17.88
C GLN A 108 8.10 -0.44 19.03
N THR A 109 7.95 -1.58 19.71
CA THR A 109 7.08 -1.69 20.87
C THR A 109 7.72 -1.03 22.11
N ASN A 110 6.86 -0.42 22.92
CA ASN A 110 7.22 0.22 24.20
C ASN A 110 6.64 -0.58 25.37
N ASN A 111 7.08 -1.82 25.53
CA ASN A 111 6.59 -2.74 26.56
C ASN A 111 6.84 -2.26 28.00
N LYS A 112 7.71 -1.28 28.19
CA LYS A 112 8.01 -0.67 29.51
C LYS A 112 7.13 0.54 29.81
N GLU A 113 6.28 0.95 28.84
CA GLU A 113 5.38 2.09 28.98
C GLU A 113 6.09 3.37 29.43
N ASN A 114 7.24 3.64 28.77
CA ASN A 114 8.07 4.80 29.03
C ASN A 114 7.72 5.93 28.04
N ASP A 115 7.19 7.04 28.53
CA ASP A 115 6.79 8.17 27.70
C ASP A 115 7.92 8.79 26.88
N SER A 116 9.18 8.66 27.34
CA SER A 116 10.35 9.17 26.63
C SER A 116 10.93 8.20 25.60
N ALA A 117 10.38 6.98 25.49
CA ALA A 117 10.84 6.02 24.51
C ALA A 117 10.43 6.45 23.11
N GLU A 118 11.38 6.41 22.18
CA GLU A 118 11.05 6.52 20.75
C GLU A 118 10.26 5.28 20.32
N VAL A 119 9.04 5.49 19.81
CA VAL A 119 8.14 4.42 19.41
C VAL A 119 7.94 4.39 17.91
N ILE A 120 7.94 5.57 17.28
CA ILE A 120 7.84 5.74 15.83
C ILE A 120 9.03 6.58 15.37
N ARG A 121 9.63 6.18 14.26
CA ARG A 121 10.68 6.92 13.55
C ARG A 121 10.23 7.23 12.14
N VAL A 122 10.27 8.51 11.78
CA VAL A 122 10.06 8.98 10.42
C VAL A 122 11.40 9.36 9.84
N ILE A 123 11.89 8.61 8.86
CA ILE A 123 13.22 8.78 8.27
C ILE A 123 13.06 9.43 6.91
N ARG A 124 13.78 10.52 6.66
CA ARG A 124 13.83 11.17 5.36
C ARG A 124 15.07 10.76 4.57
N TYR A 125 14.87 10.49 3.29
CA TYR A 125 15.89 10.23 2.28
C TYR A 125 15.76 11.24 1.14
N ASP A 126 16.87 11.59 0.52
CA ASP A 126 16.83 12.31 -0.77
C ASP A 126 16.36 11.37 -1.90
N THR A 127 16.19 11.90 -3.11
CA THR A 127 15.75 11.10 -4.28
C THR A 127 16.79 10.08 -4.74
N ASN A 128 18.02 10.14 -4.23
CA ASN A 128 19.07 9.13 -4.40
C ASN A 128 19.11 8.10 -3.26
N TRP A 129 18.17 8.17 -2.32
CA TRP A 129 18.11 7.33 -1.12
C TRP A 129 19.30 7.52 -0.17
N ASN A 130 19.89 8.70 -0.13
CA ASN A 130 20.80 9.08 0.94
C ASN A 130 19.96 9.57 2.12
N ARG A 131 20.21 8.99 3.30
CA ARG A 131 19.53 9.39 4.55
C ARG A 131 19.94 10.82 4.91
N ASN A 132 18.96 11.71 5.09
CA ASN A 132 19.22 13.11 5.36
C ASN A 132 18.41 13.69 6.53
N GLY A 133 17.78 12.84 7.34
CA GLY A 133 17.09 13.25 8.56
C GLY A 133 16.25 12.12 9.16
N ALA A 134 15.88 12.29 10.42
CA ALA A 134 14.86 11.48 11.07
C ALA A 134 14.19 12.26 12.21
N ALA A 135 12.89 12.02 12.37
CA ALA A 135 12.11 12.47 13.50
C ALA A 135 11.74 11.29 14.39
N ALA A 136 12.07 11.41 15.67
CA ALA A 136 11.63 10.48 16.71
C ALA A 136 10.27 10.96 17.27
N ILE A 137 9.30 10.06 17.37
CA ILE A 137 8.01 10.27 17.99
C ILE A 137 7.94 9.42 19.25
N THR A 138 7.66 10.07 20.35
CA THR A 138 7.44 9.47 21.68
C THR A 138 5.98 9.60 22.09
N SER A 139 5.57 8.95 23.16
CA SER A 139 4.25 9.16 23.75
C SER A 139 4.02 10.63 24.10
N ASN A 140 2.76 11.03 24.13
CA ASN A 140 2.32 12.34 24.60
C ASN A 140 1.13 12.17 25.59
N PRO A 141 1.41 11.89 26.87
CA PRO A 141 0.35 11.61 27.85
C PRO A 141 -0.53 12.84 28.19
N GLU A 142 -0.21 14.03 27.69
CA GLU A 142 -1.08 15.21 27.82
C GLU A 142 -2.30 15.13 26.88
N LEU A 143 -2.23 14.27 25.85
CA LEU A 143 -3.34 14.02 24.93
C LEU A 143 -4.03 12.71 25.31
N PHE A 144 -5.36 12.72 25.30
CA PHE A 144 -6.14 11.49 25.51
C PHE A 144 -5.81 10.45 24.42
N GLY A 145 -5.29 9.30 24.83
CA GLY A 145 -4.82 8.26 23.90
C GLY A 145 -3.45 8.53 23.31
N GLY A 146 -2.66 9.45 23.88
CA GLY A 146 -1.33 9.78 23.40
C GLY A 146 -0.22 8.88 23.92
N GLU A 147 -0.52 7.91 24.78
CA GLU A 147 0.41 6.86 25.20
C GLU A 147 0.49 5.78 24.12
N ILE A 148 1.70 5.42 23.71
CA ILE A 148 1.93 4.43 22.66
C ILE A 148 2.70 3.25 23.25
N ARG A 149 2.06 2.08 23.26
CA ARG A 149 2.68 0.79 23.57
C ARG A 149 3.09 0.05 22.30
N THR A 150 2.16 -0.05 21.34
CA THR A 150 2.39 -0.72 20.06
C THR A 150 1.96 0.20 18.91
N PRO A 151 2.90 0.71 18.09
CA PRO A 151 2.56 1.53 16.94
C PRO A 151 2.03 0.64 15.79
N PHE A 152 1.24 1.23 14.89
CA PHE A 152 0.69 0.59 13.68
C PHE A 152 -0.23 -0.60 13.97
N ASP A 153 -0.80 -0.65 15.18
CA ASP A 153 -1.71 -1.72 15.56
C ASP A 153 -3.09 -1.48 14.92
N TYR A 154 -3.57 -2.49 14.22
CA TYR A 154 -4.83 -2.48 13.47
C TYR A 154 -5.02 -1.28 12.52
N GLY A 155 -3.96 -0.54 12.15
CA GLY A 155 -4.04 0.61 11.28
C GLY A 155 -3.09 0.56 10.08
N CYS A 156 -3.45 1.23 8.98
CA CYS A 156 -2.51 1.58 7.93
C CYS A 156 -1.77 2.87 8.31
N VAL A 157 -0.53 3.01 7.86
CA VAL A 157 0.15 4.31 7.90
C VAL A 157 -0.16 5.03 6.60
N GLU A 158 -0.75 6.22 6.71
CA GLU A 158 -0.97 7.13 5.60
C GLU A 158 -0.32 8.47 5.91
N MET A 159 0.14 9.13 4.85
CA MET A 159 0.87 10.39 4.97
C MET A 159 0.40 11.41 3.96
N THR A 160 0.55 12.69 4.31
CA THR A 160 0.33 13.81 3.42
C THR A 160 1.17 15.01 3.86
N GLU A 161 1.45 15.92 2.94
CA GLU A 161 2.18 17.16 3.21
C GLU A 161 1.23 18.36 3.21
N SER A 162 1.46 19.31 4.09
CA SER A 162 0.83 20.63 4.08
C SER A 162 1.72 21.65 4.77
N ASN A 163 1.92 22.82 4.17
CA ASN A 163 2.62 23.96 4.78
C ASN A 163 4.03 23.65 5.33
N GLY A 164 4.83 22.83 4.62
CA GLY A 164 6.19 22.45 5.04
C GLY A 164 6.22 21.42 6.18
N LYS A 165 5.11 20.76 6.42
CA LYS A 165 4.98 19.70 7.40
C LYS A 165 4.53 18.41 6.72
N LEU A 166 5.04 17.30 7.22
CA LEU A 166 4.54 15.96 6.92
C LEU A 166 3.61 15.53 8.07
N TYR A 167 2.42 15.10 7.73
CA TYR A 167 1.46 14.50 8.65
C TYR A 167 1.40 12.99 8.43
N VAL A 168 1.48 12.26 9.54
CA VAL A 168 1.46 10.79 9.57
C VAL A 168 0.28 10.37 10.42
N VAL A 169 -0.65 9.59 9.85
CA VAL A 169 -1.76 8.99 10.59
C VAL A 169 -1.63 7.47 10.62
N THR A 170 -2.02 6.88 11.75
CA THR A 170 -2.00 5.43 11.94
C THR A 170 -2.85 5.03 13.13
N GLY A 171 -3.15 3.73 13.24
CA GLY A 171 -3.63 3.13 14.48
C GLY A 171 -2.46 2.85 15.44
N HIS A 172 -2.76 2.78 16.73
CA HIS A 172 -1.83 2.36 17.77
C HIS A 172 -2.57 1.65 18.90
N GLU A 173 -1.85 0.89 19.71
CA GLU A 173 -2.29 0.39 21.01
C GLU A 173 -1.71 1.29 22.10
N GLY A 174 -2.56 1.81 22.97
CA GLY A 174 -2.18 2.56 24.18
C GLY A 174 -1.56 1.69 25.25
N TYR A 175 -1.19 2.28 26.38
CA TYR A 175 -0.72 1.55 27.54
C TYR A 175 -1.76 0.61 28.11
N VAL A 176 -1.33 -0.38 28.87
CA VAL A 176 -2.24 -1.35 29.49
C VAL A 176 -3.13 -0.68 30.53
N ASP A 177 -4.43 -0.70 30.30
CA ASP A 177 -5.39 -0.37 31.33
C ASP A 177 -5.46 -1.52 32.35
N SER A 178 -5.03 -1.22 33.58
CA SER A 178 -4.98 -2.20 34.67
C SER A 178 -6.33 -2.78 35.04
N SER A 179 -7.43 -2.10 34.69
CA SER A 179 -8.79 -2.58 34.99
C SER A 179 -9.25 -3.71 34.07
N VAL A 180 -8.72 -3.75 32.83
CA VAL A 180 -9.07 -4.76 31.81
C VAL A 180 -7.87 -5.63 31.40
N GLY A 181 -6.65 -5.25 31.80
CA GLY A 181 -5.44 -6.01 31.52
C GLY A 181 -4.96 -5.99 30.07
N GLN A 182 -5.43 -5.02 29.27
CA GLN A 182 -5.05 -4.83 27.87
C GLN A 182 -5.00 -3.36 27.48
N GLY A 183 -4.26 -3.02 26.44
CA GLY A 183 -4.29 -1.71 25.81
C GLY A 183 -5.53 -1.54 24.93
N HIS A 184 -5.92 -0.29 24.70
CA HIS A 184 -6.97 0.06 23.75
C HIS A 184 -6.34 0.56 22.46
N GLN A 185 -6.93 0.21 21.31
CA GLN A 185 -6.53 0.73 20.00
C GLN A 185 -7.12 2.12 19.79
N GLY A 186 -6.38 2.96 19.11
CA GLY A 186 -6.81 4.32 18.82
C GLY A 186 -6.20 4.89 17.57
N PHE A 187 -6.67 6.05 17.22
CA PHE A 187 -6.14 6.90 16.17
C PHE A 187 -4.96 7.72 16.69
N LEU A 188 -3.96 7.93 15.85
CA LEU A 188 -2.82 8.79 16.11
C LEU A 188 -2.49 9.61 14.87
N MET A 189 -2.30 10.92 15.04
CA MET A 189 -1.73 11.81 14.03
C MET A 189 -0.48 12.49 14.60
N ALA A 190 0.65 12.30 13.90
CA ALA A 190 1.90 13.00 14.18
C ALA A 190 2.17 14.07 13.10
N GLU A 191 2.73 15.19 13.52
CA GLU A 191 3.21 16.29 12.69
C GLU A 191 4.74 16.29 12.72
N ILE A 192 5.38 16.35 11.55
CA ILE A 192 6.82 16.44 11.39
C ILE A 192 7.15 17.70 10.59
N ASP A 193 7.93 18.60 11.18
CA ASP A 193 8.50 19.74 10.46
C ASP A 193 9.56 19.24 9.49
N GLN A 194 9.33 19.43 8.19
CA GLN A 194 10.21 18.88 7.14
C GLN A 194 11.60 19.55 7.12
N ALA A 195 11.72 20.80 7.52
CA ALA A 195 13.00 21.50 7.51
C ALA A 195 13.92 21.01 8.64
N THR A 196 13.37 20.79 9.82
CA THR A 196 14.13 20.44 11.03
C THR A 196 14.11 18.96 11.38
N MET A 197 13.21 18.17 10.79
CA MET A 197 12.91 16.80 11.15
C MET A 197 12.59 16.64 12.65
N LYS A 198 11.85 17.58 13.21
CA LYS A 198 11.28 17.45 14.56
C LYS A 198 9.81 17.03 14.43
N GLY A 199 9.43 16.04 15.23
CA GLY A 199 8.08 15.48 15.20
C GLY A 199 7.43 15.45 16.56
N LYS A 200 6.10 15.45 16.59
CA LYS A 200 5.28 15.30 17.79
C LYS A 200 3.89 14.75 17.44
N ILE A 201 3.23 14.12 18.40
CA ILE A 201 1.81 13.79 18.29
C ILE A 201 1.00 15.06 18.44
N VAL A 202 0.05 15.27 17.54
CA VAL A 202 -0.82 16.48 17.51
C VAL A 202 -2.30 16.16 17.66
N SER A 203 -2.71 14.92 17.42
CA SER A 203 -4.08 14.44 17.65
C SER A 203 -4.05 12.92 17.87
N CYS A 204 -4.87 12.45 18.79
CA CYS A 204 -5.06 11.04 19.07
C CYS A 204 -6.37 10.80 19.79
N ASP A 205 -6.81 9.54 19.80
CA ASP A 205 -7.90 9.04 20.64
C ASP A 205 -7.72 7.53 20.91
N LEU A 206 -8.61 6.97 21.74
CA LEU A 206 -8.67 5.53 22.06
C LEU A 206 -10.06 4.95 21.73
N TRP A 207 -10.63 5.33 20.58
CA TRP A 207 -11.96 4.93 20.15
C TRP A 207 -11.98 3.71 19.22
N HIS A 208 -10.96 2.84 19.32
CA HIS A 208 -10.82 1.64 18.47
C HIS A 208 -10.86 1.98 16.97
N SER A 209 -9.97 2.86 16.53
CA SER A 209 -9.81 3.20 15.12
C SER A 209 -8.92 2.16 14.41
N PHE A 210 -9.44 1.56 13.33
CA PHE A 210 -8.78 0.40 12.68
C PHE A 210 -8.21 0.71 11.31
N ALA A 211 -8.76 1.68 10.59
CA ALA A 211 -8.26 2.09 9.29
C ALA A 211 -8.30 3.60 9.16
N GLN A 212 -7.18 4.20 8.74
CA GLN A 212 -7.02 5.63 8.64
C GLN A 212 -6.52 6.02 7.25
N TYR A 213 -7.03 7.13 6.73
CA TYR A 213 -6.57 7.76 5.49
C TYR A 213 -6.44 9.26 5.72
N ILE A 214 -5.42 9.88 5.14
CA ILE A 214 -5.24 11.34 5.19
C ILE A 214 -4.95 11.89 3.80
N LYS A 215 -5.55 13.03 3.48
CA LYS A 215 -5.27 13.83 2.29
C LYS A 215 -5.27 15.30 2.64
N SER A 216 -4.40 16.08 2.01
CA SER A 216 -4.38 17.55 2.13
C SER A 216 -5.02 18.21 0.91
N HIS A 217 -5.69 19.32 1.13
CA HIS A 217 -6.15 20.21 0.07
C HIS A 217 -6.23 21.64 0.59
N GLY A 218 -5.51 22.57 -0.06
CA GLY A 218 -5.36 23.93 0.46
C GLY A 218 -4.74 23.93 1.86
N SER A 219 -5.34 24.67 2.78
CA SER A 219 -4.93 24.72 4.19
C SER A 219 -5.59 23.64 5.07
N TYR A 220 -6.25 22.67 4.49
CA TYR A 220 -6.96 21.63 5.24
C TYR A 220 -6.35 20.25 5.07
N LEU A 221 -6.41 19.49 6.17
CA LEU A 221 -6.18 18.05 6.20
C LEU A 221 -7.53 17.37 6.36
N TYR A 222 -7.78 16.35 5.55
CA TYR A 222 -8.95 15.49 5.65
C TYR A 222 -8.50 14.13 6.14
N VAL A 223 -9.09 13.65 7.23
CA VAL A 223 -8.81 12.35 7.84
C VAL A 223 -10.08 11.53 7.82
N LEU A 224 -10.00 10.35 7.20
CA LEU A 224 -11.07 9.37 7.19
C LEU A 224 -10.66 8.20 8.08
N GLU A 225 -11.51 7.80 8.98
CA GLU A 225 -11.27 6.67 9.88
C GLU A 225 -12.50 5.79 10.11
N GLN A 226 -12.24 4.53 10.39
CA GLN A 226 -13.23 3.61 10.91
C GLN A 226 -13.14 3.65 12.44
N SER A 227 -14.12 4.27 13.08
CA SER A 227 -14.14 4.42 14.53
C SER A 227 -15.23 3.56 15.17
N GLU A 228 -14.81 2.58 15.95
CA GLU A 228 -15.76 1.73 16.69
C GLU A 228 -16.48 2.52 17.78
N GLY A 229 -15.76 3.35 18.51
CA GLY A 229 -16.32 4.16 19.59
C GLY A 229 -17.41 5.10 19.10
N SER A 230 -17.26 5.71 17.93
CA SER A 230 -18.27 6.55 17.29
C SER A 230 -19.37 5.79 16.57
N ARG A 231 -19.20 4.48 16.35
CA ARG A 231 -20.14 3.64 15.60
C ARG A 231 -20.41 4.13 14.17
N CYS A 232 -19.40 4.68 13.53
CA CYS A 232 -19.52 5.24 12.18
C CYS A 232 -18.19 5.29 11.44
N THR A 233 -18.29 5.56 10.16
CA THR A 233 -17.16 6.08 9.37
C THR A 233 -17.05 7.57 9.63
N LYS A 234 -15.95 8.02 10.21
CA LYS A 234 -15.69 9.40 10.60
C LYS A 234 -14.86 10.10 9.53
N LEU A 235 -15.31 11.27 9.08
CA LEU A 235 -14.50 12.17 8.26
C LEU A 235 -14.24 13.46 9.04
N SER A 236 -12.98 13.72 9.33
CA SER A 236 -12.52 14.90 10.06
C SER A 236 -11.78 15.85 9.13
N ARG A 237 -12.02 17.15 9.27
CA ARG A 237 -11.30 18.23 8.60
C ARG A 237 -10.56 19.05 9.64
N TYR A 238 -9.23 19.09 9.54
CA TYR A 238 -8.35 19.90 10.36
C TYR A 238 -7.84 21.10 9.57
N ASP A 239 -7.82 22.29 10.15
CA ASP A 239 -7.01 23.39 9.63
C ASP A 239 -5.53 23.07 9.89
N SER A 240 -4.68 23.03 8.86
CA SER A 240 -3.29 22.63 9.00
C SER A 240 -2.39 23.64 9.73
N ASN A 241 -2.89 24.84 10.03
CA ASN A 241 -2.17 25.86 10.80
C ASN A 241 -2.54 25.83 12.29
N THR A 242 -3.83 25.69 12.61
CA THR A 242 -4.35 25.74 13.99
C THR A 242 -4.62 24.38 14.58
N LEU A 243 -4.82 23.36 13.75
CA LEU A 243 -5.31 22.02 14.07
C LEU A 243 -6.74 22.00 14.62
N ASP A 244 -7.49 23.10 14.46
CA ASP A 244 -8.92 23.09 14.71
C ASP A 244 -9.60 22.01 13.84
N CYS A 245 -10.46 21.21 14.48
CA CYS A 245 -11.07 20.06 13.86
C CYS A 245 -12.60 20.17 13.80
N THR A 246 -13.14 19.83 12.64
CA THR A 246 -14.57 19.57 12.45
C THR A 246 -14.76 18.14 11.97
N THR A 247 -15.64 17.38 12.62
CA THR A 247 -15.89 15.97 12.29
C THR A 247 -17.34 15.77 11.87
N ILE A 248 -17.56 14.92 10.88
CA ILE A 248 -18.86 14.46 10.40
C ILE A 248 -18.90 12.93 10.31
N GLU A 249 -20.09 12.36 10.43
CA GLU A 249 -20.36 10.93 10.28
C GLU A 249 -20.85 10.64 8.86
N LEU A 250 -20.20 9.70 8.16
CA LEU A 250 -20.56 9.38 6.77
C LEU A 250 -21.49 8.17 6.67
N LEU A 251 -21.10 7.08 7.32
CA LEU A 251 -21.83 5.80 7.31
C LEU A 251 -21.95 5.33 8.76
N PRO A 252 -23.13 5.46 9.37
CA PRO A 252 -23.35 4.88 10.69
C PRO A 252 -23.32 3.35 10.59
N TYR A 253 -22.80 2.70 11.60
CA TYR A 253 -22.73 1.23 11.69
C TYR A 253 -24.03 0.62 12.19
N GLY A 254 -25.17 1.23 11.89
CA GLY A 254 -26.45 0.83 12.43
C GLY A 254 -26.67 1.40 13.81
N GLY A 255 -27.94 1.37 14.23
CA GLY A 255 -28.45 2.10 15.38
C GLY A 255 -27.53 2.15 16.59
N SER A 256 -27.37 3.30 17.13
CA SER A 256 -26.53 3.69 18.27
C SER A 256 -26.72 2.86 19.54
N HIS A 257 -27.48 1.79 19.50
CA HIS A 257 -28.00 1.08 20.65
C HIS A 257 -27.67 -0.40 20.66
N THR A 258 -26.91 -0.90 19.68
CA THR A 258 -26.54 -2.31 19.70
C THR A 258 -25.18 -2.45 20.38
N SER A 259 -25.07 -3.45 21.24
CA SER A 259 -23.82 -3.92 21.82
C SER A 259 -22.89 -4.60 20.79
N VAL A 260 -22.98 -4.20 19.52
CA VAL A 260 -22.24 -4.80 18.43
C VAL A 260 -20.92 -4.05 18.27
N TRP A 261 -19.81 -4.77 18.43
CA TRP A 261 -18.46 -4.26 18.30
C TRP A 261 -18.12 -3.97 16.83
N ALA A 262 -17.13 -3.12 16.52
CA ALA A 262 -16.78 -2.72 15.16
C ALA A 262 -16.49 -3.88 14.22
N LEU A 263 -15.89 -4.93 14.72
CA LEU A 263 -15.69 -6.17 13.96
C LEU A 263 -17.01 -6.84 13.53
N ALA A 264 -18.11 -6.47 14.15
CA ALA A 264 -19.46 -6.94 13.83
C ALA A 264 -20.33 -5.83 13.20
N CYS A 265 -19.83 -4.63 12.97
CA CYS A 265 -20.60 -3.55 12.34
C CYS A 265 -20.73 -3.71 10.83
N TYR A 266 -19.97 -4.65 10.27
CA TYR A 266 -20.04 -5.00 8.85
C TYR A 266 -19.78 -3.82 7.89
N ALA A 267 -19.09 -2.80 8.35
CA ALA A 267 -18.66 -1.66 7.55
C ALA A 267 -17.14 -1.60 7.47
N SER A 268 -16.63 -1.06 6.36
CA SER A 268 -15.20 -0.78 6.20
C SER A 268 -15.00 0.61 5.63
N VAL A 269 -13.82 1.17 5.86
CA VAL A 269 -13.27 2.31 5.13
C VAL A 269 -12.12 1.80 4.27
N ASP A 270 -12.16 2.09 2.98
CA ASP A 270 -11.26 1.46 2.02
C ASP A 270 -10.47 2.48 1.20
N GLY A 271 -10.79 3.76 1.30
CA GLY A 271 -10.03 4.80 0.66
C GLY A 271 -10.68 6.17 0.62
N MET A 272 -9.84 7.17 0.43
CA MET A 272 -10.23 8.56 0.29
C MET A 272 -9.44 9.27 -0.80
N ALA A 273 -10.13 10.11 -1.56
CA ALA A 273 -9.53 11.01 -2.53
C ALA A 273 -10.16 12.40 -2.44
N VAL A 274 -9.44 13.42 -2.92
CA VAL A 274 -9.91 14.81 -2.94
C VAL A 274 -9.95 15.34 -4.37
N SER A 275 -11.06 15.97 -4.76
CA SER A 275 -11.16 16.77 -5.98
C SER A 275 -10.81 18.23 -5.68
N SER A 276 -11.07 19.13 -6.62
CA SER A 276 -10.92 20.57 -6.40
C SER A 276 -11.91 21.14 -5.38
N ASP A 277 -13.05 20.47 -5.15
CA ASP A 277 -14.16 21.00 -4.36
C ASP A 277 -14.85 19.99 -3.44
N SER A 278 -14.43 18.73 -3.46
CA SER A 278 -15.11 17.68 -2.71
C SER A 278 -14.13 16.63 -2.17
N VAL A 279 -14.52 15.98 -1.07
CA VAL A 279 -13.86 14.78 -0.52
C VAL A 279 -14.70 13.57 -0.91
N LEU A 280 -14.06 12.57 -1.53
CA LEU A 280 -14.67 11.32 -1.95
C LEU A 280 -14.16 10.20 -1.04
N CYS A 281 -15.06 9.48 -0.39
CA CYS A 281 -14.75 8.36 0.50
C CYS A 281 -15.44 7.10 0.00
N VAL A 282 -14.71 6.00 -0.04
CA VAL A 282 -15.25 4.68 -0.41
C VAL A 282 -15.14 3.71 0.75
N GLY A 283 -16.13 2.87 0.88
CA GLY A 283 -16.18 1.83 1.90
C GLY A 283 -17.31 0.86 1.63
N THR A 284 -17.35 -0.23 2.37
CA THR A 284 -18.41 -1.23 2.28
C THR A 284 -19.31 -1.18 3.49
N SER A 285 -20.56 -1.47 3.31
CA SER A 285 -21.55 -1.60 4.39
C SER A 285 -22.71 -2.48 3.97
N ILE A 286 -23.49 -2.88 4.96
CA ILE A 286 -24.77 -3.55 4.79
C ILE A 286 -25.88 -2.56 4.50
N ASP A 287 -27.07 -3.06 4.15
CA ASP A 287 -28.27 -2.23 4.06
C ASP A 287 -28.71 -1.78 5.47
N GLN A 288 -28.45 -0.52 5.78
CA GLN A 288 -28.73 0.08 7.09
C GLN A 288 -30.22 -0.02 7.53
N SER A 289 -31.14 -0.10 6.55
CA SER A 289 -32.58 -0.28 6.83
C SER A 289 -32.92 -1.65 7.40
N LYS A 290 -31.99 -2.61 7.30
CA LYS A 290 -32.16 -4.01 7.74
C LYS A 290 -31.25 -4.39 8.89
N TYR A 291 -30.64 -3.41 9.53
CA TYR A 291 -29.57 -3.62 10.51
C TYR A 291 -29.94 -4.59 11.66
N ASP A 292 -31.16 -4.50 12.19
CA ASP A 292 -31.62 -5.36 13.30
C ASP A 292 -31.73 -6.86 12.91
N LYS A 293 -31.54 -7.19 11.66
CA LYS A 293 -31.64 -8.55 11.08
C LYS A 293 -30.37 -9.04 10.45
N VAL A 294 -29.23 -8.42 10.78
CA VAL A 294 -27.96 -8.70 10.15
C VAL A 294 -27.36 -10.01 10.65
N SER A 295 -26.85 -10.80 9.71
CA SER A 295 -26.03 -11.99 9.96
C SER A 295 -24.70 -11.85 9.17
N GLU A 296 -23.75 -12.76 9.44
CA GLU A 296 -22.50 -12.86 8.69
C GLU A 296 -22.71 -12.99 7.17
N ASN A 297 -23.87 -13.52 6.78
CA ASN A 297 -24.24 -13.71 5.37
C ASN A 297 -25.00 -12.53 4.77
N THR A 298 -25.20 -11.43 5.51
CA THR A 298 -25.86 -10.25 4.98
C THR A 298 -25.02 -9.61 3.88
N PRO A 299 -25.57 -9.34 2.68
CA PRO A 299 -24.80 -8.79 1.59
C PRO A 299 -24.18 -7.43 1.96
N HIS A 300 -22.88 -7.29 1.73
CA HIS A 300 -22.20 -6.01 1.78
C HIS A 300 -22.28 -5.33 0.43
N ASN A 301 -22.48 -4.03 0.42
CA ASN A 301 -22.46 -3.21 -0.77
C ASN A 301 -21.40 -2.14 -0.68
N LEU A 302 -20.86 -1.77 -1.82
CA LEU A 302 -19.90 -0.69 -1.96
C LEU A 302 -20.63 0.65 -1.98
N TYR A 303 -20.17 1.60 -1.16
CA TYR A 303 -20.70 2.95 -1.06
C TYR A 303 -19.64 3.98 -1.42
N LEU A 304 -20.10 5.07 -2.03
CA LEU A 304 -19.34 6.29 -2.26
C LEU A 304 -20.03 7.44 -1.55
N SER A 305 -19.35 8.05 -0.59
CA SER A 305 -19.76 9.29 0.06
C SER A 305 -18.98 10.45 -0.52
N VAL A 306 -19.67 11.54 -0.83
CA VAL A 306 -19.07 12.77 -1.39
C VAL A 306 -19.50 13.96 -0.53
N THR A 307 -18.51 14.61 0.09
CA THR A 307 -18.71 15.76 0.96
C THR A 307 -18.16 17.02 0.27
N PRO A 308 -18.98 18.05 0.00
CA PRO A 308 -18.49 19.32 -0.54
C PRO A 308 -17.56 20.01 0.46
N MET A 309 -16.42 20.52 0.02
CA MET A 309 -15.49 21.26 0.89
C MET A 309 -16.05 22.62 1.34
N SER A 310 -16.92 23.24 0.53
CA SER A 310 -17.57 24.52 0.83
C SER A 310 -18.66 24.42 1.90
N ASP A 311 -19.26 23.22 2.05
CA ASP A 311 -20.23 22.90 3.10
C ASP A 311 -19.87 21.53 3.68
N PHE A 312 -18.89 21.56 4.61
CA PHE A 312 -18.40 20.36 5.25
C PHE A 312 -19.35 19.92 6.36
N SER A 313 -20.46 19.30 5.96
CA SER A 313 -21.51 18.84 6.86
C SER A 313 -22.12 17.51 6.41
N GLU A 314 -22.70 16.77 7.35
CA GLU A 314 -23.44 15.54 7.05
C GLU A 314 -24.61 15.79 6.11
N LYS A 315 -25.31 16.93 6.31
CA LYS A 315 -26.45 17.31 5.49
C LYS A 315 -26.09 17.55 4.02
N ALA A 316 -24.92 18.10 3.76
CA ALA A 316 -24.44 18.36 2.40
C ALA A 316 -23.77 17.12 1.77
N THR A 317 -23.42 16.14 2.57
CA THR A 317 -22.81 14.90 2.10
C THR A 317 -23.84 14.04 1.37
N THR A 318 -23.45 13.56 0.19
CA THR A 318 -24.26 12.60 -0.56
C THR A 318 -23.60 11.22 -0.48
N THR A 319 -24.38 10.22 -0.09
CA THR A 319 -23.92 8.82 -0.06
C THR A 319 -24.75 7.99 -1.03
N ARG A 320 -24.08 7.27 -1.92
CA ARG A 320 -24.75 6.38 -2.86
C ARG A 320 -24.14 4.99 -2.86
N LYS A 321 -24.99 4.01 -3.06
CA LYS A 321 -24.62 2.62 -3.26
C LYS A 321 -24.13 2.42 -4.69
N LEU A 322 -22.94 1.85 -4.87
CA LEU A 322 -22.35 1.57 -6.18
C LEU A 322 -22.66 0.16 -6.69
N THR A 323 -22.88 -0.79 -5.79
CA THR A 323 -23.28 -2.18 -6.10
C THR A 323 -24.66 -2.47 -5.49
N ASN A 324 -25.31 -3.50 -5.94
CA ASN A 324 -26.63 -3.89 -5.42
C ASN A 324 -26.71 -5.40 -5.21
N PHE A 325 -25.86 -5.92 -4.32
CA PHE A 325 -25.90 -7.33 -3.95
C PHE A 325 -27.12 -7.61 -3.09
N THR A 326 -27.84 -8.68 -3.46
CA THR A 326 -29.02 -9.18 -2.74
C THR A 326 -28.86 -10.62 -2.29
N GLY A 327 -27.83 -11.31 -2.82
CA GLY A 327 -27.54 -12.71 -2.48
C GLY A 327 -26.68 -12.82 -1.21
N GLU A 328 -26.90 -13.87 -0.44
CA GLU A 328 -26.09 -14.17 0.73
C GLU A 328 -24.63 -14.45 0.38
N GLY A 329 -23.71 -14.09 1.27
CA GLY A 329 -22.29 -14.40 1.18
C GLY A 329 -21.48 -13.61 0.15
N LYS A 330 -22.05 -12.64 -0.56
CA LYS A 330 -21.25 -11.75 -1.42
C LYS A 330 -20.55 -10.67 -0.62
N SER A 331 -19.26 -10.52 -0.86
CA SER A 331 -18.40 -9.55 -0.20
C SER A 331 -17.34 -9.00 -1.17
N PHE A 332 -16.54 -8.06 -0.68
CA PHE A 332 -15.50 -7.36 -1.43
C PHE A 332 -14.13 -7.58 -0.81
N ALA A 333 -13.12 -7.49 -1.64
CA ALA A 333 -11.75 -7.33 -1.19
C ALA A 333 -11.14 -6.10 -1.84
N GLY A 334 -10.30 -5.40 -1.07
CA GLY A 334 -9.37 -4.41 -1.55
C GLY A 334 -9.97 -3.26 -2.34
N VAL A 335 -11.11 -2.75 -1.92
CA VAL A 335 -11.69 -1.56 -2.52
C VAL A 335 -10.68 -0.41 -2.50
N LYS A 336 -10.53 0.29 -3.61
CA LYS A 336 -9.62 1.43 -3.75
C LYS A 336 -10.26 2.55 -4.55
N ILE A 337 -9.90 3.78 -4.21
CA ILE A 337 -10.18 4.96 -5.01
C ILE A 337 -8.87 5.57 -5.49
N THR A 338 -8.75 5.83 -6.79
CA THR A 338 -7.57 6.39 -7.42
C THR A 338 -7.92 7.67 -8.16
N LYS A 339 -7.34 8.79 -7.74
CA LYS A 339 -7.50 10.08 -8.42
C LYS A 339 -6.71 10.06 -9.72
N ILE A 340 -7.39 10.26 -10.85
CA ILE A 340 -6.78 10.45 -12.16
C ILE A 340 -6.55 11.96 -12.41
N ASN A 341 -7.57 12.75 -12.15
CA ASN A 341 -7.55 14.21 -12.09
C ASN A 341 -8.74 14.69 -11.25
N ASP A 342 -8.95 16.02 -11.13
CA ASP A 342 -10.04 16.58 -10.32
C ASP A 342 -11.46 16.20 -10.79
N ASN A 343 -11.59 15.83 -12.05
CA ASN A 343 -12.86 15.46 -12.66
C ASN A 343 -12.97 13.97 -13.01
N ARG A 344 -11.99 13.16 -12.58
CA ARG A 344 -12.01 11.72 -12.91
C ARG A 344 -11.29 10.91 -11.85
N PHE A 345 -12.00 9.93 -11.30
CA PHE A 345 -11.52 8.97 -10.30
C PHE A 345 -11.89 7.57 -10.74
N MET A 346 -11.03 6.61 -10.48
CA MET A 346 -11.32 5.19 -10.63
C MET A 346 -11.63 4.59 -9.26
N ILE A 347 -12.74 3.91 -9.15
CA ILE A 347 -13.07 3.06 -7.99
C ILE A 347 -12.94 1.62 -8.46
N SER A 348 -12.18 0.81 -7.74
CA SER A 348 -11.91 -0.58 -8.10
C SER A 348 -12.06 -1.51 -6.90
N TRP A 349 -12.49 -2.75 -7.14
CA TRP A 349 -12.70 -3.77 -6.11
C TRP A 349 -12.61 -5.17 -6.72
N GLU A 350 -12.43 -6.17 -5.87
CA GLU A 350 -12.55 -7.58 -6.20
C GLU A 350 -13.77 -8.16 -5.49
N GLU A 351 -14.60 -8.90 -6.21
CA GLU A 351 -15.76 -9.58 -5.64
C GLU A 351 -15.41 -11.04 -5.29
N TYR A 352 -15.90 -11.49 -4.16
CA TYR A 352 -15.84 -12.89 -3.79
C TYR A 352 -17.14 -13.35 -3.11
N VAL A 353 -17.38 -14.65 -3.15
CA VAL A 353 -18.45 -15.29 -2.40
C VAL A 353 -17.82 -15.97 -1.20
N SER A 354 -18.28 -15.60 -0.01
CA SER A 354 -17.92 -16.29 1.23
C SER A 354 -18.53 -17.69 1.19
N ASP A 355 -17.72 -18.70 0.98
CA ASP A 355 -18.14 -20.09 1.04
C ASP A 355 -17.65 -20.68 2.37
N ASP A 356 -18.52 -20.69 3.38
CA ASP A 356 -18.21 -21.22 4.73
C ASP A 356 -17.78 -22.69 4.71
N ASN A 357 -18.07 -23.43 3.64
CA ASN A 357 -17.65 -24.81 3.45
C ASN A 357 -16.23 -24.96 2.89
N LYS A 358 -15.59 -23.88 2.46
CA LYS A 358 -14.21 -23.89 1.92
C LYS A 358 -13.20 -23.21 2.83
N LYS A 359 -13.24 -23.46 4.12
CA LYS A 359 -12.25 -22.96 5.11
C LYS A 359 -10.79 -23.35 4.79
N ASN A 360 -10.53 -24.12 3.74
CA ASN A 360 -9.20 -24.62 3.36
C ASN A 360 -8.89 -24.57 1.87
N SER A 361 -9.56 -23.76 1.07
CA SER A 361 -9.01 -23.50 -0.26
C SER A 361 -7.78 -22.59 -0.08
N SER A 362 -6.61 -23.23 0.08
CA SER A 362 -5.38 -22.60 -0.41
C SER A 362 -5.72 -22.18 -1.83
N ALA A 363 -5.91 -20.88 -2.02
CA ALA A 363 -6.25 -20.36 -3.33
C ALA A 363 -5.16 -20.81 -4.29
N ASN A 364 -5.48 -21.77 -5.13
CA ASN A 364 -4.63 -22.20 -6.22
C ASN A 364 -4.40 -20.97 -7.09
N ASP A 365 -3.25 -20.35 -6.96
CA ASP A 365 -2.80 -19.15 -7.63
C ASP A 365 -3.89 -18.06 -7.79
N PRO A 366 -4.14 -17.22 -6.77
CA PRO A 366 -5.13 -16.15 -6.84
C PRO A 366 -4.86 -15.16 -7.99
N LEU A 367 -3.63 -15.14 -8.54
CA LEU A 367 -3.30 -14.33 -9.71
C LEU A 367 -4.03 -14.78 -10.99
N SER A 368 -4.52 -16.02 -11.05
CA SER A 368 -5.14 -16.58 -12.26
C SER A 368 -6.66 -16.56 -12.27
N SER A 369 -7.31 -16.45 -11.11
CA SER A 369 -8.76 -16.63 -10.96
C SER A 369 -9.55 -15.41 -10.50
N SER A 370 -8.87 -14.35 -10.08
CA SER A 370 -9.51 -13.14 -9.56
C SER A 370 -10.03 -12.23 -10.65
N THR A 371 -11.18 -11.60 -10.39
CA THR A 371 -11.78 -10.60 -11.26
C THR A 371 -11.77 -9.24 -10.58
N LEU A 372 -11.04 -8.31 -11.18
CA LEU A 372 -11.10 -6.90 -10.83
C LEU A 372 -12.31 -6.25 -11.48
N HIS A 373 -13.11 -5.59 -10.68
CA HIS A 373 -14.19 -4.71 -11.08
C HIS A 373 -13.75 -3.26 -10.93
N TYR A 374 -14.13 -2.39 -11.85
CA TYR A 374 -13.84 -0.96 -11.73
C TYR A 374 -14.79 -0.11 -12.54
N LEU A 375 -14.97 1.14 -12.09
CA LEU A 375 -15.75 2.17 -12.78
C LEU A 375 -15.10 3.55 -12.59
N PHE A 376 -15.49 4.50 -13.41
CA PHE A 376 -15.04 5.89 -13.30
C PHE A 376 -16.17 6.79 -12.82
N VAL A 377 -15.80 7.73 -11.93
CA VAL A 377 -16.68 8.79 -11.42
C VAL A 377 -16.02 10.16 -11.59
N ASP A 378 -16.81 11.22 -11.63
CA ASP A 378 -16.30 12.60 -11.58
C ASP A 378 -16.02 13.04 -10.13
N GLY A 379 -15.51 14.28 -9.96
CA GLY A 379 -15.17 14.85 -8.65
C GLY A 379 -16.38 15.07 -7.74
N LYS A 380 -17.60 14.95 -8.25
CA LYS A 380 -18.86 15.00 -7.50
C LYS A 380 -19.50 13.62 -7.34
N GLY A 381 -18.77 12.57 -7.70
CA GLY A 381 -19.20 11.20 -7.54
C GLY A 381 -20.19 10.71 -8.62
N LYS A 382 -20.50 11.48 -9.66
CA LYS A 382 -21.36 11.04 -10.77
C LYS A 382 -20.62 10.00 -11.61
N SER A 383 -21.30 8.91 -11.99
CA SER A 383 -20.73 7.90 -12.87
C SER A 383 -20.38 8.46 -14.26
N LEU A 384 -19.16 8.24 -14.69
CA LEU A 384 -18.64 8.57 -16.02
C LEU A 384 -18.59 7.35 -16.95
N SER A 385 -18.73 6.14 -16.40
CA SER A 385 -18.72 4.91 -17.17
C SER A 385 -19.71 3.89 -16.60
N LYS A 386 -19.96 2.84 -17.36
CA LYS A 386 -20.42 1.56 -16.82
C LYS A 386 -19.28 0.91 -16.05
N GLU A 387 -19.59 -0.14 -15.32
CA GLU A 387 -18.62 -1.03 -14.71
C GLU A 387 -17.84 -1.80 -15.79
N PHE A 388 -16.54 -1.94 -15.58
CA PHE A 388 -15.63 -2.79 -16.35
C PHE A 388 -15.16 -3.94 -15.48
N THR A 389 -14.78 -5.04 -16.11
CA THR A 389 -14.16 -6.18 -15.45
C THR A 389 -12.90 -6.63 -16.20
N THR A 390 -11.93 -7.16 -15.47
CA THR A 390 -10.74 -7.79 -16.06
C THR A 390 -10.20 -8.88 -15.15
N ALA A 391 -9.55 -9.88 -15.73
CA ALA A 391 -8.88 -10.93 -14.95
C ALA A 391 -7.64 -10.36 -14.27
N ALA A 392 -7.78 -9.93 -13.04
CA ALA A 392 -6.72 -9.38 -12.21
C ALA A 392 -7.09 -9.50 -10.73
N PRO A 393 -6.13 -9.78 -9.83
CA PRO A 393 -6.35 -9.71 -8.39
C PRO A 393 -6.22 -8.27 -7.91
N ILE A 394 -6.79 -7.99 -6.74
CA ILE A 394 -6.42 -6.81 -5.97
C ILE A 394 -5.19 -7.11 -5.11
N SER A 395 -4.39 -6.09 -4.83
CA SER A 395 -3.24 -6.19 -3.93
C SER A 395 -3.24 -5.05 -2.91
N ASP A 396 -2.30 -5.07 -1.97
CA ASP A 396 -2.12 -3.96 -1.01
C ASP A 396 -1.60 -2.67 -1.68
N CYS A 397 -0.99 -2.78 -2.87
CA CYS A 397 -0.49 -1.65 -3.64
C CYS A 397 -1.61 -0.69 -4.03
N GLN A 398 -1.48 0.58 -3.64
CA GLN A 398 -2.37 1.64 -4.14
C GLN A 398 -2.06 1.88 -5.63
N PRO A 399 -3.06 1.86 -6.53
CA PRO A 399 -2.85 2.21 -7.93
C PRO A 399 -2.38 3.65 -8.10
N VAL A 400 -1.49 3.86 -9.06
CA VAL A 400 -0.95 5.18 -9.41
C VAL A 400 -1.28 5.57 -10.84
N VAL A 401 -1.23 6.86 -11.14
CA VAL A 401 -1.56 7.38 -12.45
C VAL A 401 -0.32 7.94 -13.13
N LYS A 402 -0.10 7.52 -14.37
CA LYS A 402 0.91 8.06 -15.27
C LYS A 402 0.45 7.94 -16.72
N ASP A 403 0.57 9.01 -17.50
CA ASP A 403 0.30 9.04 -18.95
C ASP A 403 -1.07 8.43 -19.30
N SER A 404 -2.16 8.91 -18.64
CA SER A 404 -3.54 8.43 -18.79
C SER A 404 -3.71 6.93 -18.50
N ARG A 405 -2.82 6.34 -17.69
CA ARG A 405 -2.93 4.96 -17.24
C ARG A 405 -2.96 4.89 -15.71
N VAL A 406 -3.83 4.06 -15.22
CA VAL A 406 -3.85 3.64 -13.81
C VAL A 406 -3.06 2.35 -13.72
N VAL A 407 -1.98 2.35 -12.97
CA VAL A 407 -1.04 1.21 -12.88
C VAL A 407 -0.90 0.75 -11.43
N TYR A 408 -0.93 -0.55 -11.23
CA TYR A 408 -0.60 -1.21 -9.97
C TYR A 408 0.07 -2.55 -10.24
N TYR A 409 0.54 -3.22 -9.21
CA TYR A 409 1.10 -4.56 -9.34
C TYR A 409 0.54 -5.51 -8.28
N ALA A 410 0.58 -6.79 -8.59
CA ALA A 410 0.35 -7.87 -7.65
C ALA A 410 1.44 -8.93 -7.80
N SER A 411 1.91 -9.46 -6.68
CA SER A 411 3.05 -10.38 -6.63
C SER A 411 2.81 -11.51 -5.64
N ASN A 412 3.37 -12.65 -5.96
CA ASN A 412 3.58 -13.77 -5.05
C ASN A 412 5.06 -14.23 -5.13
N SER A 413 5.39 -15.36 -4.51
CA SER A 413 6.75 -15.90 -4.51
C SER A 413 7.32 -16.20 -5.92
N ASN A 414 6.46 -16.43 -6.90
CA ASN A 414 6.85 -16.89 -8.23
C ASN A 414 6.63 -15.85 -9.33
N THR A 415 5.69 -14.92 -9.13
CA THR A 415 5.21 -14.05 -10.19
C THR A 415 5.01 -12.63 -9.69
N LEU A 416 5.38 -11.66 -10.52
CA LEU A 416 5.04 -10.26 -10.36
C LEU A 416 4.32 -9.80 -11.62
N ASN A 417 3.08 -9.36 -11.46
CA ASN A 417 2.26 -8.85 -12.54
C ASN A 417 2.02 -7.35 -12.37
N PHE A 418 2.31 -6.57 -13.39
CA PHE A 418 1.82 -5.21 -13.52
C PHE A 418 0.52 -5.19 -14.31
N TYR A 419 -0.43 -4.45 -13.82
CA TYR A 419 -1.72 -4.19 -14.46
C TYR A 419 -1.81 -2.71 -14.81
N SER A 420 -2.29 -2.42 -16.01
CA SER A 420 -2.39 -1.07 -16.54
C SER A 420 -3.78 -0.87 -17.15
N ILE A 421 -4.53 0.08 -16.65
CA ILE A 421 -5.88 0.42 -17.11
C ILE A 421 -5.84 1.78 -17.77
N ASN A 422 -6.23 1.88 -19.03
CA ASN A 422 -6.36 3.16 -19.71
C ASN A 422 -7.52 3.95 -19.10
N SER A 423 -7.23 5.14 -18.58
CA SER A 423 -8.20 5.96 -17.86
C SER A 423 -9.32 6.52 -18.74
N ASP A 424 -9.14 6.59 -20.06
CA ASP A 424 -10.12 7.21 -20.96
C ASP A 424 -11.16 6.21 -21.43
N ASN A 425 -10.75 4.99 -21.77
CA ASN A 425 -11.61 3.96 -22.35
C ASN A 425 -11.81 2.70 -21.50
N GLY A 426 -11.09 2.60 -20.36
CA GLY A 426 -11.17 1.46 -19.44
C GLY A 426 -10.49 0.18 -19.94
N LYS A 427 -9.71 0.20 -21.02
CA LYS A 427 -9.02 -0.99 -21.48
C LYS A 427 -7.89 -1.37 -20.53
N ALA A 428 -7.87 -2.65 -20.10
CA ALA A 428 -6.84 -3.19 -19.23
C ALA A 428 -5.79 -3.99 -20.03
N ASP A 429 -4.53 -3.84 -19.62
CA ASP A 429 -3.37 -4.60 -20.11
C ASP A 429 -2.60 -5.20 -18.91
N LYS A 430 -1.87 -6.31 -19.15
CA LYS A 430 -1.08 -6.99 -18.12
C LYS A 430 0.34 -7.23 -18.62
N LYS A 431 1.34 -7.03 -17.74
CA LYS A 431 2.72 -7.47 -17.96
C LYS A 431 3.15 -8.38 -16.82
N THR A 432 3.64 -9.55 -17.15
CA THR A 432 4.05 -10.61 -16.21
C THR A 432 5.56 -10.73 -16.14
N TYR A 433 6.09 -10.85 -14.93
CA TYR A 433 7.44 -11.33 -14.65
C TYR A 433 7.36 -12.64 -13.87
N HIS A 434 8.12 -13.63 -14.31
CA HIS A 434 8.30 -14.86 -13.58
C HIS A 434 9.61 -14.77 -12.79
N ILE A 435 9.51 -14.83 -11.47
CA ILE A 435 10.60 -14.55 -10.53
C ILE A 435 11.47 -15.80 -10.34
N ALA A 436 10.85 -16.96 -10.36
CA ALA A 436 11.50 -18.26 -10.27
C ALA A 436 11.75 -18.87 -11.67
N GLY A 437 12.51 -18.14 -12.52
CA GLY A 437 13.15 -18.69 -13.70
C GLY A 437 12.29 -19.47 -14.71
N ASP A 438 11.38 -18.81 -15.41
CA ASP A 438 10.67 -19.40 -16.56
C ASP A 438 11.57 -19.72 -17.76
N ASN A 439 12.84 -19.43 -17.66
CA ASN A 439 13.80 -19.68 -18.72
C ASN A 439 14.64 -20.94 -18.46
N ALA A 440 14.29 -21.73 -17.44
CA ALA A 440 14.93 -23.01 -17.20
C ALA A 440 14.05 -24.14 -17.74
N THR A 441 14.49 -24.75 -18.84
CA THR A 441 14.01 -26.07 -19.28
C THR A 441 14.88 -27.13 -18.67
N TRP A 442 14.29 -28.19 -18.17
CA TRP A 442 15.04 -29.34 -17.71
C TRP A 442 14.70 -30.59 -18.56
N ASN A 443 15.69 -31.39 -18.80
CA ASN A 443 15.54 -32.67 -19.51
C ASN A 443 16.34 -33.71 -18.74
N PHE A 444 15.72 -34.83 -18.42
CA PHE A 444 16.36 -35.97 -17.80
C PHE A 444 16.45 -37.12 -18.82
N LYS A 445 17.66 -37.41 -19.29
CA LYS A 445 17.90 -38.47 -20.27
C LYS A 445 19.17 -39.24 -19.89
N ASN A 446 19.08 -40.57 -19.89
CA ASN A 446 20.20 -41.48 -19.61
C ASN A 446 20.92 -41.21 -18.28
N GLY A 447 20.17 -40.87 -17.20
CA GLY A 447 20.77 -40.55 -15.90
C GLY A 447 21.39 -39.17 -15.78
N ILE A 448 21.25 -38.30 -16.78
CA ILE A 448 21.81 -36.96 -16.83
C ILE A 448 20.62 -35.96 -16.79
N LEU A 449 20.63 -35.08 -15.78
CA LEU A 449 19.74 -33.92 -15.72
C LEU A 449 20.43 -32.75 -16.42
N THR A 450 19.86 -32.30 -17.51
CA THR A 450 20.31 -31.10 -18.22
C THR A 450 19.35 -29.99 -17.92
N ILE A 451 19.83 -28.90 -17.31
CA ILE A 451 19.09 -27.68 -17.08
C ILE A 451 19.62 -26.61 -18.03
N SER A 452 18.75 -26.08 -18.87
CA SER A 452 19.08 -25.04 -19.84
C SER A 452 18.19 -23.83 -19.58
N GLY A 453 18.77 -22.63 -19.38
CA GLY A 453 17.99 -21.41 -19.14
C GLY A 453 18.86 -20.26 -18.70
N TYR A 454 18.19 -19.11 -18.44
CA TYR A 454 18.81 -17.87 -18.00
C TYR A 454 18.22 -17.47 -16.65
N GLY A 455 19.03 -17.27 -15.62
CA GLY A 455 18.63 -16.81 -14.30
C GLY A 455 19.30 -17.57 -13.15
N PRO A 456 19.22 -17.10 -11.92
CA PRO A 456 19.77 -17.83 -10.78
C PRO A 456 18.99 -19.12 -10.55
N LEU A 457 19.66 -20.24 -10.56
CA LEU A 457 19.14 -21.54 -10.13
C LEU A 457 19.28 -21.63 -8.60
N SER A 458 18.19 -21.76 -7.89
CA SER A 458 18.20 -22.24 -6.52
C SER A 458 17.72 -23.70 -6.52
N ILE A 459 18.60 -24.61 -6.14
CA ILE A 459 18.26 -26.01 -5.86
C ILE A 459 18.03 -26.05 -4.34
N SER A 460 16.77 -26.26 -3.93
CA SER A 460 16.40 -26.51 -2.54
C SER A 460 16.38 -28.00 -2.26
#